data_2ffda0fdc6489b7fdba8f0ad1af1c617
#
_entry.id   2ffda0fdc6489b7fdba8f0ad1af1c617
#
_cell.length_a   1.000
_cell.length_b   1.000
_cell.length_c   1.000
_cell.angle_alpha   90.00
_cell.angle_beta   90.00
_cell.angle_gamma   90.00
#
_symmetry.space_group_name_H-M   'P 1'
#
loop_
_entity.id
_entity.type
_entity.pdbx_description
1 polymer ?
#
loop_
_entity_poly.entity_id
_entity_poly.type
_entity_poly.pdbx_seq_one_letter_code
_entity_poly.pdbx_strand_id
1 'polypeptide(L)'
;GLKRFGIAYSELKPDLIAILGDRYEMLSAATAALISRIPIAHLYGGDVTEGAYDDAIRHSITKMSSLHFTSCEEYRKRVIQLGENPDRVFNVGSIGVENIKKIPLMEKEELENSLNFKFNDRTILVTYHPETLGGDSKTGIRELLAAISKYPELRMIFTMPNSDTGHQPIVQAIEEYVKQHPDSSKAFTSLGVKRYLSVLQYVKAVVGNSSSGIVEVPSFGIPTLNIGDRQKGRIASQSVVHCANDRESISKGIEHVLSPEHQVLSANSINPYEKERCAETIYEIISSYDLQNCTNKSFYDLK
;
A
#
# COMPACT_ATOMS: atom_id res chain seq x y z
N GLY A 1 2.53 -1.31 24.44
CA GLY A 1 1.79 -0.29 23.69
C GLY A 1 0.87 0.51 24.60
N LEU A 2 -0.28 -0.02 24.99
CA LEU A 2 -1.40 0.67 25.65
C LEU A 2 -0.97 1.54 26.86
N LYS A 3 -0.21 0.97 27.82
CA LYS A 3 0.26 1.70 29.02
C LYS A 3 1.09 2.94 28.66
N ARG A 4 1.99 2.83 27.67
CA ARG A 4 2.86 3.94 27.26
C ARG A 4 2.07 5.06 26.58
N PHE A 5 1.10 4.71 25.74
CA PHE A 5 0.21 5.71 25.13
C PHE A 5 -0.66 6.41 26.18
N GLY A 6 -1.21 5.67 27.17
CA GLY A 6 -1.97 6.28 28.26
C GLY A 6 -1.17 7.29 29.06
N ILE A 7 0.10 7.00 29.39
CA ILE A 7 1.01 7.95 30.05
C ILE A 7 1.24 9.18 29.16
N ALA A 8 1.63 8.96 27.90
CA ALA A 8 1.90 10.05 26.95
C ALA A 8 0.67 10.99 26.78
N TYR A 9 -0.54 10.42 26.68
CA TYR A 9 -1.75 11.22 26.52
C TYR A 9 -2.11 12.02 27.79
N SER A 10 -1.83 11.49 28.97
CA SER A 10 -2.02 12.23 30.21
C SER A 10 -1.02 13.40 30.38
N GLU A 11 0.18 13.27 29.83
CA GLU A 11 1.21 14.31 29.82
C GLU A 11 0.99 15.37 28.74
N LEU A 12 0.75 14.92 27.49
CA LEU A 12 0.63 15.79 26.30
C LEU A 12 -0.73 16.45 26.20
N LYS A 13 -1.80 15.84 26.74
CA LYS A 13 -3.19 16.32 26.70
C LYS A 13 -3.62 16.76 25.29
N PRO A 14 -3.48 15.93 24.26
CA PRO A 14 -3.86 16.31 22.91
C PRO A 14 -5.37 16.49 22.77
N ASP A 15 -5.82 17.45 21.97
CA ASP A 15 -7.24 17.67 21.65
C ASP A 15 -7.79 16.62 20.68
N LEU A 16 -6.90 16.01 19.85
CA LEU A 16 -7.22 15.00 18.86
C LEU A 16 -5.99 14.13 18.56
N ILE A 17 -6.22 12.86 18.27
CA ILE A 17 -5.18 11.94 17.77
C ILE A 17 -5.48 11.59 16.31
N ALA A 18 -4.51 11.82 15.42
CA ALA A 18 -4.56 11.32 14.06
C ALA A 18 -3.90 9.94 13.99
N ILE A 19 -4.63 8.94 13.48
CA ILE A 19 -4.15 7.56 13.32
C ILE A 19 -4.19 7.19 11.84
N LEU A 20 -3.07 6.74 11.30
CA LEU A 20 -2.97 6.24 9.94
C LEU A 20 -2.84 4.71 9.96
N GLY A 21 -3.78 4.04 9.25
CA GLY A 21 -3.72 2.60 9.02
C GLY A 21 -4.19 1.75 10.19
N ASP A 22 -3.63 0.55 10.29
CA ASP A 22 -4.24 -0.61 10.93
C ASP A 22 -3.26 -1.55 11.63
N ARG A 23 -2.05 -1.08 11.90
CA ARG A 23 -1.08 -1.91 12.63
C ARG A 23 -1.47 -2.05 14.10
N TYR A 24 -1.00 -3.12 14.74
CA TYR A 24 -1.31 -3.41 16.15
C TYR A 24 -0.85 -2.30 17.11
N GLU A 25 0.18 -1.54 16.75
CA GLU A 25 0.60 -0.36 17.52
C GLU A 25 -0.48 0.73 17.49
N MET A 26 -1.13 0.90 16.33
CA MET A 26 -2.22 1.87 16.15
C MET A 26 -3.47 1.46 16.92
N LEU A 27 -3.75 0.15 17.03
CA LEU A 27 -4.81 -0.36 17.91
C LEU A 27 -4.56 0.02 19.37
N SER A 28 -3.30 -0.11 19.82
CA SER A 28 -2.92 0.29 21.18
C SER A 28 -3.10 1.79 21.40
N ALA A 29 -2.74 2.62 20.42
CA ALA A 29 -2.92 4.07 20.47
C ALA A 29 -4.40 4.45 20.50
N ALA A 30 -5.22 3.86 19.60
CA ALA A 30 -6.65 4.11 19.50
C ALA A 30 -7.39 3.71 20.81
N THR A 31 -7.05 2.54 21.36
CA THR A 31 -7.65 2.08 22.62
C THR A 31 -7.32 3.03 23.77
N ALA A 32 -6.06 3.50 23.88
CA ALA A 32 -5.68 4.46 24.90
C ALA A 32 -6.41 5.80 24.73
N ALA A 33 -6.56 6.29 23.49
CA ALA A 33 -7.25 7.53 23.19
C ALA A 33 -8.76 7.44 23.53
N LEU A 34 -9.41 6.34 23.16
CA LEU A 34 -10.83 6.09 23.49
C LEU A 34 -11.08 6.14 25.01
N ILE A 35 -10.24 5.41 25.80
CA ILE A 35 -10.36 5.38 27.27
C ILE A 35 -10.09 6.76 27.86
N SER A 36 -9.17 7.53 27.29
CA SER A 36 -8.84 8.90 27.70
C SER A 36 -9.84 9.96 27.18
N ARG A 37 -10.88 9.54 26.44
CA ARG A 37 -11.88 10.42 25.80
C ARG A 37 -11.28 11.45 24.85
N ILE A 38 -10.20 11.08 24.18
CA ILE A 38 -9.55 11.91 23.17
C ILE A 38 -10.14 11.52 21.79
N PRO A 39 -10.69 12.47 21.01
CA PRO A 39 -11.18 12.19 19.66
C PRO A 39 -10.09 11.61 18.77
N ILE A 40 -10.49 10.70 17.88
CA ILE A 40 -9.58 10.06 16.93
C ILE A 40 -10.02 10.42 15.51
N ALA A 41 -9.09 10.91 14.69
CA ALA A 41 -9.18 11.02 13.25
C ALA A 41 -8.49 9.82 12.60
N HIS A 42 -9.25 8.91 12.00
CA HIS A 42 -8.72 7.69 11.39
C HIS A 42 -8.54 7.88 9.89
N LEU A 43 -7.32 7.73 9.40
CA LEU A 43 -6.96 7.75 8.00
C LEU A 43 -6.90 6.32 7.47
N TYR A 44 -7.47 6.08 6.27
CA TYR A 44 -7.52 4.79 5.58
C TYR A 44 -8.38 3.73 6.26
N GLY A 45 -9.43 4.17 6.99
CA GLY A 45 -10.53 3.29 7.39
C GLY A 45 -11.30 2.78 6.17
N GLY A 46 -11.91 1.59 6.30
CA GLY A 46 -12.72 0.98 5.25
C GLY A 46 -11.96 0.23 4.16
N ASP A 47 -10.63 0.33 4.09
CA ASP A 47 -9.79 -0.51 3.24
C ASP A 47 -10.06 -1.99 3.52
N VAL A 48 -9.73 -2.88 2.56
CA VAL A 48 -9.85 -4.34 2.71
C VAL A 48 -8.51 -4.99 2.42
N THR A 49 -8.18 -5.99 3.23
CA THR A 49 -7.03 -6.88 3.06
C THR A 49 -7.42 -8.27 3.54
N GLU A 50 -8.22 -9.01 2.75
CA GLU A 50 -8.77 -10.32 3.16
C GLU A 50 -7.69 -11.34 3.52
N GLY A 51 -6.48 -11.20 2.99
CA GLY A 51 -5.32 -12.05 3.29
C GLY A 51 -4.54 -11.69 4.56
N ALA A 52 -5.03 -10.73 5.39
CA ALA A 52 -4.33 -10.27 6.58
C ALA A 52 -5.28 -10.04 7.77
N TYR A 53 -4.76 -10.21 9.00
CA TYR A 53 -5.53 -9.91 10.23
C TYR A 53 -5.74 -8.41 10.44
N ASP A 54 -5.10 -7.57 9.64
CA ASP A 54 -5.18 -6.11 9.71
C ASP A 54 -6.61 -5.58 9.52
N ASP A 55 -7.48 -6.27 8.78
CA ASP A 55 -8.88 -5.91 8.60
C ASP A 55 -9.63 -5.77 9.93
N ALA A 56 -9.47 -6.74 10.82
CA ALA A 56 -10.12 -6.71 12.13
C ALA A 56 -9.63 -5.52 12.97
N ILE A 57 -8.34 -5.22 12.92
CA ILE A 57 -7.74 -4.07 13.61
C ILE A 57 -8.28 -2.76 12.99
N ARG A 58 -8.27 -2.63 11.67
CA ARG A 58 -8.73 -1.45 10.95
C ARG A 58 -10.17 -1.10 11.29
N HIS A 59 -11.07 -2.07 11.22
CA HIS A 59 -12.47 -1.86 11.53
C HIS A 59 -12.71 -1.55 13.01
N SER A 60 -11.92 -2.14 13.91
CA SER A 60 -11.94 -1.79 15.34
C SER A 60 -11.52 -0.34 15.58
N ILE A 61 -10.43 0.11 14.94
CA ILE A 61 -9.98 1.51 15.02
C ILE A 61 -11.03 2.45 14.44
N THR A 62 -11.65 2.09 13.30
CA THR A 62 -12.75 2.86 12.71
C THR A 62 -13.88 3.04 13.72
N LYS A 63 -14.30 1.98 14.43
CA LYS A 63 -15.37 2.09 15.44
C LYS A 63 -14.99 2.92 16.66
N MET A 64 -13.71 3.00 17.01
CA MET A 64 -13.21 3.86 18.09
C MET A 64 -13.06 5.33 17.66
N SER A 65 -13.06 5.63 16.37
CA SER A 65 -12.72 6.95 15.83
C SER A 65 -13.95 7.84 15.64
N SER A 66 -13.73 9.15 15.69
CA SER A 66 -14.76 10.18 15.59
C SER A 66 -14.84 10.82 14.21
N LEU A 67 -13.70 10.90 13.50
CA LEU A 67 -13.57 11.40 12.13
C LEU A 67 -12.90 10.33 11.27
N HIS A 68 -13.30 10.23 10.01
CA HIS A 68 -12.84 9.19 9.11
C HIS A 68 -12.42 9.79 7.77
N PHE A 69 -11.18 9.52 7.37
CA PHE A 69 -10.59 9.97 6.10
C PHE A 69 -10.25 8.76 5.26
N THR A 70 -11.09 8.48 4.27
CA THR A 70 -10.95 7.28 3.43
C THR A 70 -10.21 7.58 2.14
N SER A 71 -9.57 6.57 1.57
CA SER A 71 -8.74 6.69 0.38
C SER A 71 -9.51 6.60 -0.95
N CYS A 72 -10.75 6.08 -0.93
CA CYS A 72 -11.64 6.08 -2.08
C CYS A 72 -13.12 6.06 -1.65
N GLU A 73 -14.05 6.21 -2.62
CA GLU A 73 -15.48 6.32 -2.32
C GLU A 73 -16.08 5.00 -1.84
N GLU A 74 -15.61 3.88 -2.34
CA GLU A 74 -16.09 2.56 -1.91
C GLU A 74 -15.76 2.31 -0.43
N TYR A 75 -14.60 2.77 0.02
CA TYR A 75 -14.21 2.68 1.43
C TYR A 75 -14.98 3.67 2.30
N ARG A 76 -15.33 4.83 1.76
CA ARG A 76 -16.25 5.75 2.43
C ARG A 76 -17.61 5.08 2.70
N LYS A 77 -18.18 4.46 1.69
CA LYS A 77 -19.45 3.71 1.82
C LYS A 77 -19.35 2.60 2.87
N ARG A 78 -18.21 1.88 2.89
CA ARG A 78 -17.96 0.81 3.87
C ARG A 78 -17.86 1.33 5.31
N VAL A 79 -17.22 2.45 5.54
CA VAL A 79 -17.16 3.09 6.86
C VAL A 79 -18.56 3.51 7.33
N ILE A 80 -19.37 4.06 6.43
CA ILE A 80 -20.78 4.37 6.73
C ILE A 80 -21.57 3.09 7.04
N GLN A 81 -21.36 2.02 6.28
CA GLN A 81 -21.98 0.70 6.54
C GLN A 81 -21.63 0.13 7.92
N LEU A 82 -20.44 0.45 8.45
CA LEU A 82 -20.05 0.11 9.82
C LEU A 82 -20.80 0.93 10.90
N GLY A 83 -21.75 1.78 10.51
CA GLY A 83 -22.58 2.59 11.40
C GLY A 83 -21.93 3.93 11.77
N GLU A 84 -21.04 4.46 10.93
CA GLU A 84 -20.51 5.80 11.09
C GLU A 84 -21.34 6.83 10.33
N ASN A 85 -21.60 7.99 10.98
CA ASN A 85 -22.40 9.06 10.37
C ASN A 85 -21.71 9.60 9.11
N PRO A 86 -22.41 9.66 7.94
CA PRO A 86 -21.86 10.19 6.68
C PRO A 86 -21.20 11.57 6.79
N ASP A 87 -21.68 12.44 7.69
CA ASP A 87 -21.13 13.79 7.92
C ASP A 87 -19.74 13.79 8.59
N ARG A 88 -19.30 12.61 9.06
CA ARG A 88 -17.99 12.41 9.69
C ARG A 88 -17.04 11.55 8.83
N VAL A 89 -17.48 11.17 7.62
CA VAL A 89 -16.73 10.27 6.73
C VAL A 89 -16.42 10.99 5.42
N PHE A 90 -15.13 11.25 5.19
CA PHE A 90 -14.64 12.05 4.07
C PHE A 90 -13.76 11.19 3.16
N ASN A 91 -14.11 11.13 1.88
CA ASN A 91 -13.21 10.57 0.88
C ASN A 91 -12.21 11.63 0.45
N VAL A 92 -10.98 11.52 0.92
CA VAL A 92 -9.90 12.48 0.66
C VAL A 92 -8.85 11.98 -0.32
N GLY A 93 -8.92 10.71 -0.75
CA GLY A 93 -7.88 10.08 -1.55
C GLY A 93 -6.70 9.58 -0.70
N SER A 94 -5.63 9.17 -1.38
CA SER A 94 -4.42 8.66 -0.74
C SER A 94 -3.32 9.74 -0.67
N ILE A 95 -2.84 10.05 0.53
CA ILE A 95 -1.68 10.93 0.74
C ILE A 95 -0.42 10.37 0.05
N GLY A 96 -0.28 9.04 0.01
CA GLY A 96 0.83 8.39 -0.71
C GLY A 96 0.80 8.71 -2.21
N VAL A 97 -0.39 8.71 -2.81
CA VAL A 97 -0.59 9.06 -4.23
C VAL A 97 -0.37 10.55 -4.46
N GLU A 98 -0.85 11.41 -3.55
CA GLU A 98 -0.60 12.86 -3.64
C GLU A 98 0.90 13.19 -3.63
N ASN A 99 1.69 12.47 -2.83
CA ASN A 99 3.14 12.67 -2.76
C ASN A 99 3.85 12.41 -4.08
N ILE A 100 3.29 11.57 -4.98
CA ILE A 100 3.85 11.34 -6.31
C ILE A 100 3.98 12.65 -7.09
N LYS A 101 3.00 13.55 -6.96
CA LYS A 101 2.97 14.85 -7.65
C LYS A 101 3.80 15.92 -6.93
N LYS A 102 4.06 15.76 -5.63
CA LYS A 102 4.76 16.77 -4.78
C LYS A 102 6.26 16.52 -4.65
N ILE A 103 6.70 15.25 -4.72
CA ILE A 103 8.12 14.89 -4.55
C ILE A 103 8.85 15.10 -5.88
N PRO A 104 9.92 15.92 -5.92
CA PRO A 104 10.76 16.03 -7.12
C PRO A 104 11.44 14.70 -7.41
N LEU A 105 11.01 14.05 -8.49
CA LEU A 105 11.55 12.76 -8.91
C LEU A 105 12.94 12.94 -9.56
N MET A 106 13.74 11.89 -9.52
CA MET A 106 15.10 11.88 -10.05
C MET A 106 15.09 11.65 -11.57
N GLU A 107 15.96 12.37 -12.27
CA GLU A 107 16.24 12.10 -13.67
C GLU A 107 16.91 10.72 -13.84
N LYS A 108 16.75 10.12 -15.03
CA LYS A 108 17.18 8.75 -15.30
C LYS A 108 18.66 8.51 -14.96
N GLU A 109 19.53 9.40 -15.40
CA GLU A 109 20.97 9.25 -15.19
C GLU A 109 21.36 9.36 -13.71
N GLU A 110 20.77 10.32 -12.98
CA GLU A 110 20.96 10.47 -11.53
C GLU A 110 20.52 9.20 -10.79
N LEU A 111 19.34 8.69 -11.15
CA LEU A 111 18.78 7.48 -10.54
C LEU A 111 19.64 6.25 -10.84
N GLU A 112 20.03 6.04 -12.09
CA GLU A 112 20.92 4.93 -12.52
C GLU A 112 22.24 4.94 -11.76
N ASN A 113 22.85 6.12 -11.60
CA ASN A 113 24.09 6.28 -10.85
C ASN A 113 23.88 5.98 -9.35
N SER A 114 22.79 6.48 -8.75
CA SER A 114 22.45 6.26 -7.35
C SER A 114 22.18 4.79 -7.02
N LEU A 115 21.63 4.04 -7.99
CA LEU A 115 21.33 2.62 -7.87
C LEU A 115 22.49 1.74 -8.36
N ASN A 116 23.46 2.30 -9.07
CA ASN A 116 24.45 1.54 -9.86
C ASN A 116 23.75 0.44 -10.69
N PHE A 117 22.71 0.84 -11.44
CA PHE A 117 21.86 -0.04 -12.25
C PHE A 117 21.34 0.72 -13.48
N LYS A 118 21.44 0.13 -14.67
CA LYS A 118 20.96 0.72 -15.92
C LYS A 118 19.60 0.22 -16.30
N PHE A 119 18.65 1.15 -16.54
CA PHE A 119 17.31 0.83 -17.03
C PHE A 119 17.31 0.61 -18.54
N ASN A 120 16.49 -0.36 -18.97
CA ASN A 120 16.13 -0.54 -20.37
C ASN A 120 14.60 -0.65 -20.50
N ASP A 121 14.11 -0.87 -21.70
CA ASP A 121 12.69 -1.04 -22.03
C ASP A 121 12.07 -2.36 -21.55
N ARG A 122 12.85 -3.21 -20.89
CA ARG A 122 12.47 -4.50 -20.29
C ARG A 122 12.74 -4.55 -18.78
N THR A 123 12.90 -3.40 -18.13
CA THR A 123 13.12 -3.34 -16.67
C THR A 123 11.79 -3.45 -15.93
N ILE A 124 11.73 -4.32 -14.91
CA ILE A 124 10.60 -4.46 -14.00
C ILE A 124 11.02 -4.25 -12.54
N LEU A 125 10.10 -3.78 -11.72
CA LEU A 125 10.28 -3.69 -10.26
C LEU A 125 9.56 -4.87 -9.59
N VAL A 126 10.26 -5.58 -8.72
CA VAL A 126 9.73 -6.77 -8.04
C VAL A 126 9.71 -6.54 -6.54
N THR A 127 8.53 -6.71 -5.92
CA THR A 127 8.33 -6.60 -4.47
C THR A 127 7.42 -7.72 -3.98
N TYR A 128 7.97 -8.66 -3.22
CA TYR A 128 7.21 -9.79 -2.71
C TYR A 128 7.31 -9.87 -1.19
N HIS A 129 6.16 -9.89 -0.51
CA HIS A 129 6.02 -9.95 0.95
C HIS A 129 5.46 -11.30 1.39
N PRO A 130 5.69 -11.73 2.65
CA PRO A 130 5.02 -12.88 3.21
C PRO A 130 3.50 -12.72 3.20
N GLU A 131 2.77 -13.80 2.99
CA GLU A 131 1.34 -13.87 3.25
C GLU A 131 1.11 -14.28 4.71
N THR A 132 0.33 -13.49 5.47
CA THR A 132 0.20 -13.66 6.93
C THR A 132 -0.89 -14.64 7.34
N LEU A 133 -1.89 -14.90 6.51
CA LEU A 133 -3.04 -15.77 6.80
C LEU A 133 -3.07 -17.07 5.99
N GLY A 134 -2.09 -17.38 5.20
CA GLY A 134 -2.03 -18.60 4.42
C GLY A 134 -0.92 -18.56 3.38
N GLY A 135 -0.53 -19.73 2.92
CA GLY A 135 0.49 -19.85 1.90
C GLY A 135 1.90 -20.05 2.44
N ASP A 136 2.67 -20.85 1.73
CA ASP A 136 4.09 -21.03 1.96
C ASP A 136 4.86 -19.92 1.20
N SER A 137 5.24 -18.87 1.90
CA SER A 137 6.01 -17.74 1.33
C SER A 137 7.29 -18.19 0.62
N LYS A 138 7.88 -19.31 1.07
CA LYS A 138 9.06 -19.92 0.46
C LYS A 138 8.72 -20.52 -0.92
N THR A 139 7.59 -21.18 -1.04
CA THR A 139 7.12 -21.71 -2.33
C THR A 139 6.74 -20.54 -3.26
N GLY A 140 6.00 -19.55 -2.78
CA GLY A 140 5.58 -18.43 -3.60
C GLY A 140 6.73 -17.63 -4.23
N ILE A 141 7.74 -17.29 -3.44
CA ILE A 141 8.91 -16.58 -4.00
C ILE A 141 9.67 -17.45 -5.01
N ARG A 142 9.77 -18.77 -4.80
CA ARG A 142 10.42 -19.69 -5.75
C ARG A 142 9.67 -19.76 -7.08
N GLU A 143 8.35 -19.85 -7.04
CA GLU A 143 7.52 -19.85 -8.25
C GLU A 143 7.66 -18.54 -9.03
N LEU A 144 7.68 -17.39 -8.32
CA LEU A 144 7.94 -16.09 -8.93
C LEU A 144 9.31 -16.04 -9.62
N LEU A 145 10.38 -16.40 -8.92
CA LEU A 145 11.74 -16.36 -9.48
C LEU A 145 11.89 -17.33 -10.65
N ALA A 146 11.29 -18.53 -10.56
CA ALA A 146 11.27 -19.50 -11.65
C ALA A 146 10.46 -19.02 -12.87
N ALA A 147 9.38 -18.25 -12.67
CA ALA A 147 8.64 -17.63 -13.75
C ALA A 147 9.47 -16.54 -14.45
N ILE A 148 10.10 -15.63 -13.69
CA ILE A 148 10.93 -14.54 -14.22
C ILE A 148 12.14 -15.11 -14.99
N SER A 149 12.74 -16.20 -14.53
CA SER A 149 13.90 -16.82 -15.18
C SER A 149 13.62 -17.33 -16.61
N LYS A 150 12.37 -17.43 -17.04
CA LYS A 150 12.00 -17.74 -18.43
C LYS A 150 12.26 -16.58 -19.40
N TYR A 151 12.49 -15.36 -18.87
CA TYR A 151 12.62 -14.13 -19.65
C TYR A 151 14.01 -13.52 -19.43
N PRO A 152 15.08 -14.05 -20.07
CA PRO A 152 16.47 -13.61 -19.85
C PRO A 152 16.72 -12.16 -20.28
N GLU A 153 15.83 -11.58 -21.09
CA GLU A 153 15.87 -10.20 -21.53
C GLU A 153 15.39 -9.20 -20.47
N LEU A 154 14.70 -9.66 -19.43
CA LEU A 154 14.22 -8.80 -18.36
C LEU A 154 15.38 -8.35 -17.46
N ARG A 155 15.30 -7.12 -17.02
CA ARG A 155 16.12 -6.58 -15.93
C ARG A 155 15.25 -6.35 -14.71
N MET A 156 15.74 -6.72 -13.53
CA MET A 156 14.95 -6.70 -12.30
C MET A 156 15.58 -5.81 -11.24
N ILE A 157 14.75 -4.93 -10.68
CA ILE A 157 15.04 -4.29 -9.40
C ILE A 157 14.16 -4.96 -8.35
N PHE A 158 14.78 -5.56 -7.33
CA PHE A 158 14.07 -6.13 -6.20
C PHE A 158 14.09 -5.15 -5.03
N THR A 159 12.95 -4.99 -4.37
CA THR A 159 12.89 -4.44 -3.01
C THR A 159 12.64 -5.57 -2.02
N MET A 160 13.39 -5.58 -0.92
CA MET A 160 13.26 -6.61 0.09
C MET A 160 11.90 -6.49 0.81
N PRO A 161 11.34 -7.62 1.29
CA PRO A 161 10.11 -7.61 2.08
C PRO A 161 10.31 -6.82 3.38
N ASN A 162 9.19 -6.38 3.95
CA ASN A 162 9.16 -5.90 5.33
C ASN A 162 9.51 -7.04 6.32
N SER A 163 9.72 -6.71 7.59
CA SER A 163 10.14 -7.65 8.64
C SER A 163 9.00 -8.52 9.21
N ASP A 164 7.93 -8.75 8.47
CA ASP A 164 6.84 -9.62 8.88
C ASP A 164 7.31 -11.09 9.03
N THR A 165 6.58 -11.85 9.82
CA THR A 165 6.89 -13.28 10.02
C THR A 165 6.96 -14.02 8.68
N GLY A 166 8.01 -14.78 8.45
CA GLY A 166 8.22 -15.52 7.19
C GLY A 166 9.00 -14.77 6.11
N HIS A 167 9.55 -13.58 6.39
CA HIS A 167 10.33 -12.80 5.40
C HIS A 167 11.71 -13.40 5.07
N GLN A 168 12.37 -14.08 6.00
CA GLN A 168 13.74 -14.61 5.86
C GLN A 168 13.93 -15.50 4.62
N PRO A 169 13.08 -16.49 4.33
CA PRO A 169 13.20 -17.31 3.12
C PRO A 169 13.07 -16.50 1.82
N ILE A 170 12.30 -15.41 1.83
CA ILE A 170 12.14 -14.52 0.67
C ILE A 170 13.45 -13.75 0.45
N VAL A 171 14.01 -13.16 1.51
CA VAL A 171 15.29 -12.44 1.45
C VAL A 171 16.39 -13.35 0.87
N GLN A 172 16.55 -14.56 1.44
CA GLN A 172 17.55 -15.51 0.98
C GLN A 172 17.40 -15.89 -0.49
N ALA A 173 16.14 -16.15 -0.94
CA ALA A 173 15.88 -16.50 -2.32
C ALA A 173 16.19 -15.36 -3.30
N ILE A 174 15.88 -14.10 -2.94
CA ILE A 174 16.19 -12.93 -3.74
C ILE A 174 17.73 -12.71 -3.80
N GLU A 175 18.42 -12.80 -2.68
CA GLU A 175 19.89 -12.64 -2.62
C GLU A 175 20.60 -13.69 -3.47
N GLU A 176 20.16 -14.95 -3.41
CA GLU A 176 20.70 -16.03 -4.22
C GLU A 176 20.44 -15.79 -5.71
N TYR A 177 19.23 -15.37 -6.07
CA TYR A 177 18.88 -15.04 -7.46
C TYR A 177 19.74 -13.91 -8.01
N VAL A 178 19.89 -12.81 -7.26
CA VAL A 178 20.71 -11.66 -7.68
C VAL A 178 22.19 -12.03 -7.83
N LYS A 179 22.71 -12.90 -6.95
CA LYS A 179 24.08 -13.42 -7.06
C LYS A 179 24.31 -14.23 -8.33
N GLN A 180 23.28 -14.96 -8.79
CA GLN A 180 23.34 -15.74 -10.03
C GLN A 180 23.13 -14.88 -11.29
N HIS A 181 22.49 -13.71 -11.16
CA HIS A 181 22.14 -12.81 -12.27
C HIS A 181 22.63 -11.37 -12.03
N PRO A 182 23.93 -11.14 -11.78
CA PRO A 182 24.45 -9.83 -11.34
C PRO A 182 24.31 -8.73 -12.39
N ASP A 183 24.31 -9.09 -13.68
CA ASP A 183 24.23 -8.14 -14.78
C ASP A 183 22.80 -7.65 -15.07
N SER A 184 21.79 -8.46 -14.72
CA SER A 184 20.39 -8.18 -15.02
C SER A 184 19.53 -7.92 -13.79
N SER A 185 20.04 -8.14 -12.58
CA SER A 185 19.25 -7.96 -11.36
C SER A 185 20.00 -7.24 -10.26
N LYS A 186 19.26 -6.52 -9.42
CA LYS A 186 19.76 -5.86 -8.23
C LYS A 186 18.70 -5.82 -7.14
N ALA A 187 19.12 -6.01 -5.89
CA ALA A 187 18.23 -5.96 -4.72
C ALA A 187 18.60 -4.83 -3.77
N PHE A 188 17.59 -4.22 -3.18
CA PHE A 188 17.73 -3.14 -2.20
C PHE A 188 16.86 -3.44 -0.98
N THR A 189 17.43 -3.26 0.21
CA THR A 189 16.66 -3.37 1.46
C THR A 189 15.53 -2.35 1.49
N SER A 190 15.81 -1.12 1.06
CA SER A 190 14.85 -0.05 0.84
C SER A 190 15.40 0.93 -0.19
N LEU A 191 14.55 1.37 -1.08
CA LEU A 191 14.87 2.47 -2.00
C LEU A 191 14.64 3.85 -1.35
N GLY A 192 13.87 3.90 -0.26
CA GLY A 192 13.30 5.15 0.24
C GLY A 192 12.29 5.74 -0.73
N VAL A 193 11.48 6.69 -0.28
CA VAL A 193 10.35 7.21 -1.06
C VAL A 193 10.78 7.80 -2.39
N LYS A 194 11.75 8.72 -2.40
CA LYS A 194 12.17 9.44 -3.63
C LYS A 194 12.67 8.49 -4.71
N ARG A 195 13.61 7.58 -4.38
CA ARG A 195 14.15 6.62 -5.37
C ARG A 195 13.09 5.61 -5.82
N TYR A 196 12.23 5.14 -4.90
CA TYR A 196 11.16 4.21 -5.24
C TYR A 196 10.22 4.82 -6.29
N LEU A 197 9.69 6.02 -6.04
CA LEU A 197 8.82 6.72 -6.98
C LEU A 197 9.54 7.06 -8.29
N SER A 198 10.83 7.41 -8.22
CA SER A 198 11.63 7.66 -9.43
C SER A 198 11.82 6.40 -10.28
N VAL A 199 12.02 5.23 -9.65
CA VAL A 199 12.10 3.93 -10.37
C VAL A 199 10.81 3.66 -11.17
N LEU A 200 9.64 3.99 -10.62
CA LEU A 200 8.36 3.76 -11.29
C LEU A 200 8.22 4.50 -12.63
N GLN A 201 8.99 5.58 -12.87
CA GLN A 201 9.02 6.27 -14.17
C GLN A 201 9.73 5.47 -15.27
N TYR A 202 10.61 4.54 -14.90
CA TYR A 202 11.55 3.88 -15.82
C TYR A 202 11.39 2.36 -15.90
N VAL A 203 10.42 1.79 -15.18
CA VAL A 203 10.08 0.36 -15.27
C VAL A 203 8.84 0.14 -16.13
N LYS A 204 8.77 -1.02 -16.77
CA LYS A 204 7.64 -1.41 -17.63
C LYS A 204 6.48 -2.03 -16.85
N ALA A 205 6.76 -2.61 -15.71
CA ALA A 205 5.74 -3.20 -14.84
C ALA A 205 6.25 -3.31 -13.41
N VAL A 206 5.31 -3.41 -12.48
CA VAL A 206 5.57 -3.85 -11.10
C VAL A 206 5.02 -5.26 -10.94
N VAL A 207 5.81 -6.16 -10.34
CA VAL A 207 5.44 -7.57 -10.15
C VAL A 207 5.59 -7.94 -8.69
N GLY A 208 4.57 -8.56 -8.10
CA GLY A 208 4.61 -9.02 -6.72
C GLY A 208 3.29 -8.85 -5.99
N ASN A 209 3.34 -8.64 -4.66
CA ASN A 209 2.13 -8.55 -3.84
C ASN A 209 2.15 -7.36 -2.86
N SER A 210 2.87 -6.30 -3.23
CA SER A 210 2.89 -5.04 -2.45
C SER A 210 1.62 -4.23 -2.68
N SER A 211 1.12 -3.59 -1.61
CA SER A 211 -0.02 -2.65 -1.71
C SER A 211 0.29 -1.45 -2.63
N SER A 212 1.55 -1.06 -2.74
CA SER A 212 1.98 0.00 -3.64
C SER A 212 1.64 -0.29 -5.11
N GLY A 213 1.71 -1.57 -5.54
CA GLY A 213 1.30 -1.99 -6.87
C GLY A 213 -0.16 -1.68 -7.21
N ILE A 214 -1.02 -1.57 -6.18
CA ILE A 214 -2.45 -1.27 -6.34
C ILE A 214 -2.73 0.22 -6.11
N VAL A 215 -2.03 0.84 -5.16
CA VAL A 215 -2.35 2.20 -4.69
C VAL A 215 -1.56 3.28 -5.44
N GLU A 216 -0.22 3.15 -5.53
CA GLU A 216 0.64 4.19 -6.10
C GLU A 216 0.94 3.96 -7.60
N VAL A 217 1.25 2.72 -7.98
CA VAL A 217 1.71 2.38 -9.34
C VAL A 217 0.75 2.80 -10.46
N PRO A 218 -0.59 2.68 -10.31
CA PRO A 218 -1.52 3.14 -11.34
C PRO A 218 -1.39 4.62 -11.70
N SER A 219 -0.95 5.49 -10.78
CA SER A 219 -0.74 6.92 -11.07
C SER A 219 0.49 7.20 -11.95
N PHE A 220 1.33 6.19 -12.20
CA PHE A 220 2.41 6.26 -13.19
C PHE A 220 1.99 5.74 -14.57
N GLY A 221 0.76 5.25 -14.71
CA GLY A 221 0.26 4.68 -15.96
C GLY A 221 0.97 3.39 -16.39
N ILE A 222 1.58 2.66 -15.45
CA ILE A 222 2.25 1.38 -15.71
C ILE A 222 1.48 0.22 -15.07
N PRO A 223 1.55 -0.99 -15.64
CA PRO A 223 0.83 -2.13 -15.12
C PRO A 223 1.45 -2.71 -13.85
N THR A 224 0.59 -3.35 -13.06
CA THR A 224 0.98 -4.21 -11.94
C THR A 224 0.50 -5.63 -12.17
N LEU A 225 1.39 -6.62 -11.99
CA LEU A 225 1.01 -8.02 -11.78
C LEU A 225 0.95 -8.30 -10.27
N ASN A 226 -0.27 -8.38 -9.74
CA ASN A 226 -0.49 -8.71 -8.32
C ASN A 226 -0.61 -10.23 -8.14
N ILE A 227 0.29 -10.82 -7.36
CA ILE A 227 0.44 -12.27 -7.18
C ILE A 227 -0.19 -12.69 -5.84
N GLY A 228 -1.04 -13.71 -5.88
CA GLY A 228 -1.66 -14.31 -4.71
C GLY A 228 -2.73 -13.43 -4.06
N ASP A 229 -3.13 -13.81 -2.85
CA ASP A 229 -4.30 -13.28 -2.16
C ASP A 229 -3.98 -12.17 -1.14
N ARG A 230 -2.69 -11.79 -0.96
CA ARG A 230 -2.30 -10.78 0.05
C ARG A 230 -3.06 -9.46 -0.09
N GLN A 231 -3.40 -9.04 -1.31
CA GLN A 231 -4.13 -7.80 -1.59
C GLN A 231 -5.59 -8.04 -1.99
N LYS A 232 -6.12 -9.25 -1.78
CA LYS A 232 -7.48 -9.60 -2.12
C LYS A 232 -8.50 -8.69 -1.46
N GLY A 233 -9.53 -8.31 -2.20
CA GLY A 233 -10.58 -7.39 -1.76
C GLY A 233 -10.25 -5.90 -1.93
N ARG A 234 -8.99 -5.52 -2.22
CA ARG A 234 -8.66 -4.12 -2.51
C ARG A 234 -9.24 -3.66 -3.85
N ILE A 235 -9.75 -2.45 -3.85
CA ILE A 235 -10.15 -1.77 -5.09
C ILE A 235 -8.90 -1.54 -5.93
N ALA A 236 -8.96 -1.94 -7.19
CA ALA A 236 -7.83 -1.85 -8.10
C ALA A 236 -8.20 -1.11 -9.40
N SER A 237 -7.21 -0.42 -9.96
CA SER A 237 -7.28 0.14 -11.31
C SER A 237 -7.29 -0.97 -12.36
N GLN A 238 -7.75 -0.68 -13.57
CA GLN A 238 -7.68 -1.61 -14.71
C GLN A 238 -6.24 -1.97 -15.11
N SER A 239 -5.25 -1.19 -14.70
CA SER A 239 -3.82 -1.49 -14.89
C SER A 239 -3.31 -2.65 -14.02
N VAL A 240 -4.11 -3.13 -13.05
CA VAL A 240 -3.71 -4.21 -12.14
C VAL A 240 -4.28 -5.54 -12.62
N VAL A 241 -3.40 -6.48 -12.88
CA VAL A 241 -3.72 -7.87 -13.24
C VAL A 241 -3.48 -8.75 -12.01
N HIS A 242 -4.46 -9.57 -11.64
CA HIS A 242 -4.32 -10.53 -10.55
C HIS A 242 -4.02 -11.92 -11.10
N CYS A 243 -3.11 -12.65 -10.46
CA CYS A 243 -2.82 -14.04 -10.81
C CYS A 243 -2.63 -14.89 -9.54
N ALA A 244 -2.80 -16.22 -9.71
CA ALA A 244 -2.48 -17.17 -8.67
C ALA A 244 -0.96 -17.23 -8.41
N ASN A 245 -0.58 -17.72 -7.23
CA ASN A 245 0.82 -17.80 -6.79
C ASN A 245 1.48 -19.10 -7.27
N ASP A 246 1.41 -19.37 -8.56
CA ASP A 246 2.07 -20.48 -9.24
C ASP A 246 2.82 -20.01 -10.49
N ARG A 247 3.82 -20.76 -10.91
CA ARG A 247 4.72 -20.43 -12.02
C ARG A 247 4.00 -20.16 -13.35
N GLU A 248 2.99 -20.94 -13.66
CA GLU A 248 2.29 -20.83 -14.94
C GLU A 248 1.44 -19.55 -14.99
N SER A 249 0.66 -19.33 -13.94
CA SER A 249 -0.17 -18.13 -13.77
C SER A 249 0.69 -16.86 -13.76
N ILE A 250 1.83 -16.87 -13.05
CA ILE A 250 2.76 -15.74 -13.01
C ILE A 250 3.39 -15.50 -14.39
N SER A 251 3.82 -16.56 -15.10
CA SER A 251 4.39 -16.42 -16.45
C SER A 251 3.40 -15.81 -17.42
N LYS A 252 2.15 -16.31 -17.48
CA LYS A 252 1.08 -15.72 -18.30
C LYS A 252 0.78 -14.26 -17.91
N GLY A 253 0.80 -13.98 -16.60
CA GLY A 253 0.62 -12.63 -16.09
C GLY A 253 1.73 -11.67 -16.54
N ILE A 254 3.00 -12.10 -16.51
CA ILE A 254 4.14 -11.31 -17.00
C ILE A 254 3.97 -11.00 -18.51
N GLU A 255 3.65 -11.99 -19.32
CA GLU A 255 3.39 -11.79 -20.75
C GLU A 255 2.26 -10.78 -20.98
N HIS A 256 1.17 -10.92 -20.22
CA HIS A 256 0.02 -10.03 -20.35
C HIS A 256 0.35 -8.58 -19.95
N VAL A 257 0.96 -8.34 -18.78
CA VAL A 257 1.28 -6.96 -18.36
C VAL A 257 2.35 -6.30 -19.21
N LEU A 258 3.18 -7.07 -19.91
CA LEU A 258 4.19 -6.55 -20.83
C LEU A 258 3.67 -6.42 -22.29
N SER A 259 2.44 -6.87 -22.56
CA SER A 259 1.85 -6.73 -23.91
C SER A 259 1.60 -5.26 -24.26
N PRO A 260 1.76 -4.87 -25.54
CA PRO A 260 1.49 -3.50 -25.97
C PRO A 260 0.08 -3.02 -25.63
N GLU A 261 -0.91 -3.90 -25.75
CA GLU A 261 -2.31 -3.62 -25.48
C GLU A 261 -2.53 -3.24 -24.01
N HIS A 262 -1.95 -4.02 -23.09
CA HIS A 262 -2.10 -3.76 -21.66
C HIS A 262 -1.27 -2.55 -21.21
N GLN A 263 -0.12 -2.27 -21.82
CA GLN A 263 0.65 -1.04 -21.60
C GLN A 263 -0.18 0.21 -21.96
N VAL A 264 -0.86 0.20 -23.11
CA VAL A 264 -1.74 1.29 -23.53
C VAL A 264 -2.95 1.43 -22.59
N LEU A 265 -3.58 0.32 -22.20
CA LEU A 265 -4.67 0.32 -21.24
C LEU A 265 -4.22 0.93 -19.90
N SER A 266 -3.06 0.53 -19.40
CA SER A 266 -2.53 1.02 -18.13
C SER A 266 -2.25 2.52 -18.15
N ALA A 267 -1.67 3.02 -19.26
CA ALA A 267 -1.39 4.44 -19.43
C ALA A 267 -2.65 5.33 -19.42
N ASN A 268 -3.81 4.77 -19.77
CA ASN A 268 -5.09 5.48 -19.81
C ASN A 268 -6.02 5.11 -18.63
N SER A 269 -5.56 4.30 -17.68
CA SER A 269 -6.38 3.85 -16.56
C SER A 269 -6.47 4.92 -15.47
N ILE A 270 -7.61 4.92 -14.77
CA ILE A 270 -7.84 5.84 -13.64
C ILE A 270 -7.42 5.16 -12.35
N ASN A 271 -6.65 5.88 -11.52
CA ASN A 271 -6.35 5.44 -10.16
C ASN A 271 -7.49 5.83 -9.22
N PRO A 272 -8.21 4.88 -8.60
CA PRO A 272 -9.33 5.18 -7.70
C PRO A 272 -8.91 5.90 -6.41
N TYR A 273 -7.63 5.88 -6.07
CA TYR A 273 -7.05 6.50 -4.87
C TYR A 273 -6.55 7.91 -5.11
N GLU A 274 -6.56 8.37 -6.37
CA GLU A 274 -6.01 9.67 -6.74
C GLU A 274 -7.01 10.78 -6.47
N LYS A 275 -6.62 11.71 -5.61
CA LYS A 275 -7.29 13.00 -5.38
C LYS A 275 -6.24 14.08 -5.17
N GLU A 276 -6.63 15.31 -5.43
CA GLU A 276 -5.81 16.48 -5.17
C GLU A 276 -6.06 17.02 -3.75
N ARG A 277 -5.05 17.66 -3.18
CA ARG A 277 -5.13 18.36 -1.89
C ARG A 277 -5.56 17.45 -0.72
N CYS A 278 -5.12 16.19 -0.71
CA CYS A 278 -5.51 15.23 0.33
C CYS A 278 -5.11 15.73 1.73
N ALA A 279 -3.85 16.10 1.90
CA ALA A 279 -3.34 16.55 3.20
C ALA A 279 -3.95 17.88 3.64
N GLU A 280 -4.08 18.83 2.72
CA GLU A 280 -4.73 20.12 2.99
C GLU A 280 -6.20 19.94 3.38
N THR A 281 -6.95 19.09 2.66
CA THR A 281 -8.35 18.80 2.96
C THR A 281 -8.52 18.18 4.35
N ILE A 282 -7.65 17.22 4.71
CA ILE A 282 -7.65 16.63 6.06
C ILE A 282 -7.40 17.71 7.11
N TYR A 283 -6.41 18.57 6.89
CA TYR A 283 -6.07 19.66 7.81
C TYR A 283 -7.24 20.67 7.96
N GLU A 284 -7.83 21.10 6.85
CA GLU A 284 -8.97 22.02 6.83
C GLU A 284 -10.17 21.45 7.62
N ILE A 285 -10.49 20.17 7.42
CA ILE A 285 -11.57 19.49 8.14
C ILE A 285 -11.26 19.42 9.64
N ILE A 286 -10.08 18.92 10.01
CA ILE A 286 -9.70 18.77 11.43
C ILE A 286 -9.68 20.13 12.13
N SER A 287 -9.15 21.18 11.48
CA SER A 287 -9.00 22.52 12.06
C SER A 287 -10.33 23.23 12.26
N SER A 288 -11.35 22.92 11.44
CA SER A 288 -12.67 23.54 11.52
C SER A 288 -13.70 22.71 12.30
N TYR A 289 -13.37 21.47 12.66
CA TYR A 289 -14.31 20.57 13.28
C TYR A 289 -14.53 20.87 14.76
N ASP A 290 -15.79 20.89 15.22
CA ASP A 290 -16.11 20.99 16.65
C ASP A 290 -15.75 19.69 17.38
N LEU A 291 -14.66 19.73 18.15
CA LEU A 291 -14.15 18.60 18.91
C LEU A 291 -14.85 18.38 20.26
N GLN A 292 -15.64 19.36 20.78
CA GLN A 292 -16.18 19.32 22.14
C GLN A 292 -17.13 18.13 22.36
N ASN A 293 -17.91 17.74 21.35
CA ASN A 293 -18.84 16.61 21.42
C ASN A 293 -18.46 15.45 20.49
N CYS A 294 -17.24 15.45 19.98
CA CYS A 294 -16.78 14.55 18.93
C CYS A 294 -16.74 13.08 19.39
N THR A 295 -16.45 12.82 20.65
CA THR A 295 -16.36 11.47 21.22
C THR A 295 -17.73 10.84 21.50
N ASN A 296 -18.79 11.63 21.59
CA ASN A 296 -20.15 11.13 21.79
C ASN A 296 -20.78 10.87 20.41
N LYS A 297 -20.80 9.62 19.98
CA LYS A 297 -21.37 9.24 18.68
C LYS A 297 -22.45 8.16 18.83
N SER A 298 -23.54 8.31 18.11
CA SER A 298 -24.57 7.29 17.94
C SER A 298 -24.23 6.38 16.76
N PHE A 299 -24.75 5.18 16.77
CA PHE A 299 -24.70 4.30 15.61
C PHE A 299 -25.60 4.87 14.50
N TYR A 300 -25.10 4.90 13.27
CA TYR A 300 -25.85 5.35 12.10
C TYR A 300 -26.46 4.14 11.40
N ASP A 301 -27.79 4.06 11.41
CA ASP A 301 -28.54 3.00 10.72
C ASP A 301 -28.76 3.38 9.25
N LEU A 302 -28.39 2.46 8.35
CA LEU A 302 -28.72 2.59 6.94
C LEU A 302 -30.24 2.42 6.76
N LYS A 303 -30.84 3.31 6.01
CA LYS A 303 -32.27 3.24 5.64
C LYS A 303 -32.48 2.41 4.38
#